data_d9f0bfaa96ed8dd48188d5f0d3cfb2d9
#
_entry.id   d9f0bfaa96ed8dd48188d5f0d3cfb2d9
#
_cell.length_a   1.000
_cell.length_b   1.000
_cell.length_c   1.000
_cell.angle_alpha   90.00
_cell.angle_beta   90.00
_cell.angle_gamma   90.00
#
_symmetry.space_group_name_H-M   'P 1'
#
loop_
_entity.id
_entity.type
_entity.pdbx_description
1 polymer ?
#
loop_
_entity_poly.entity_id
_entity_poly.type
_entity_poly.pdbx_seq_one_letter_code
_entity_poly.pdbx_strand_id
1 'polypeptide(L)'
;MISIKDFVLNKIETTDINTHPFYNLYIQDIFPNYFYRKLKDKMLYFKYNKNLQNRNWDNPNFMNKKFHLTDINDDEISIVRELFDDLDIKDALMKKFYFNTFTDEITFNHDMQFVFTDENRFQKIHTDIPAQFISVNFYLPEDELTEEQELDNGTILYDKELNPCKVIRYRENSVSFFAPHFYSYHGFNTTIKNRNTLLFFYAQKDLIKRFYANSKNQNGEQDPDKFKDVIQWKLSKYRLIEYGKNDLEFLNKLIGEKADCKINSLNGRIE
;
A
#
# COMPACT_ATOMS: atom_id res chain seq x y z
N MET A 1 -0.98 24.87 -19.22
CA MET A 1 -1.77 23.95 -18.37
C MET A 1 -0.77 22.98 -17.77
N ILE A 2 -0.72 22.82 -16.45
CA ILE A 2 0.19 21.87 -15.79
C ILE A 2 -0.25 20.46 -16.14
N SER A 3 0.68 19.58 -16.52
CA SER A 3 0.36 18.18 -16.79
C SER A 3 -0.06 17.46 -15.52
N ILE A 4 -0.80 16.33 -15.63
CA ILE A 4 -1.14 15.49 -14.45
C ILE A 4 0.15 15.02 -13.78
N LYS A 5 1.17 14.63 -14.55
CA LYS A 5 2.47 14.21 -14.04
C LYS A 5 3.12 15.28 -13.17
N ASP A 6 3.27 16.52 -13.73
CA ASP A 6 3.92 17.61 -13.00
C ASP A 6 3.14 17.98 -11.73
N PHE A 7 1.81 17.92 -11.79
CA PHE A 7 0.95 18.16 -10.65
C PHE A 7 1.20 17.14 -9.54
N VAL A 8 1.18 15.85 -9.87
CA VAL A 8 1.39 14.76 -8.90
C VAL A 8 2.82 14.75 -8.36
N LEU A 9 3.82 14.94 -9.24
CA LEU A 9 5.22 15.03 -8.84
C LEU A 9 5.44 16.16 -7.83
N ASN A 10 4.94 17.36 -8.11
CA ASN A 10 5.03 18.48 -7.20
C ASN A 10 4.37 18.17 -5.84
N LYS A 11 3.20 17.52 -5.84
CA LYS A 11 2.55 17.11 -4.59
C LYS A 11 3.40 16.14 -3.77
N ILE A 12 4.03 15.16 -4.40
CA ILE A 12 4.92 14.20 -3.74
C ILE A 12 6.15 14.92 -3.17
N GLU A 13 6.80 15.77 -3.97
CA GLU A 13 8.02 16.47 -3.56
C GLU A 13 7.79 17.44 -2.40
N THR A 14 6.70 18.20 -2.45
CA THR A 14 6.42 19.27 -1.48
C THR A 14 5.73 18.81 -0.20
N THR A 15 5.15 17.60 -0.18
CA THR A 15 4.53 17.07 1.04
C THR A 15 5.59 16.45 1.97
N ASP A 16 5.62 16.89 3.21
CA ASP A 16 6.53 16.36 4.22
C ASP A 16 6.16 14.92 4.62
N ILE A 17 7.18 14.12 4.85
CA ILE A 17 6.99 12.78 5.38
C ILE A 17 6.62 12.84 6.87
N ASN A 18 5.67 12.01 7.25
CA ASN A 18 5.27 11.85 8.63
C ASN A 18 6.09 10.71 9.24
N THR A 19 6.68 10.95 10.40
CA THR A 19 7.61 10.01 11.03
C THR A 19 6.96 9.15 12.12
N HIS A 20 5.70 9.40 12.48
CA HIS A 20 5.03 8.67 13.57
C HIS A 20 3.75 7.97 13.10
N PRO A 21 3.48 6.71 13.56
CA PRO A 21 4.32 5.81 14.36
C PRO A 21 5.46 5.18 13.56
N PHE A 22 5.42 5.24 12.25
CA PHE A 22 6.45 4.90 11.27
C PHE A 22 6.35 5.84 10.07
N TYR A 23 7.37 5.87 9.21
CA TYR A 23 7.40 6.77 8.07
C TYR A 23 6.25 6.50 7.10
N ASN A 24 5.41 7.51 6.94
CA ASN A 24 4.27 7.50 6.03
C ASN A 24 4.09 8.86 5.36
N LEU A 25 3.55 8.86 4.16
CA LEU A 25 3.24 10.06 3.40
C LEU A 25 1.74 10.06 3.10
N TYR A 26 1.04 11.11 3.51
CA TYR A 26 -0.38 11.31 3.21
C TYR A 26 -0.55 12.60 2.42
N ILE A 27 -1.06 12.50 1.22
CA ILE A 27 -1.22 13.63 0.30
C ILE A 27 -2.71 13.82 0.01
N GLN A 28 -3.19 15.04 0.23
CA GLN A 28 -4.54 15.47 -0.16
C GLN A 28 -4.49 16.16 -1.53
N ASP A 29 -5.59 16.03 -2.28
CA ASP A 29 -5.71 16.57 -3.62
C ASP A 29 -4.56 16.14 -4.53
N ILE A 30 -4.28 14.83 -4.52
CA ILE A 30 -3.16 14.24 -5.27
C ILE A 30 -3.34 14.39 -6.78
N PHE A 31 -4.57 14.37 -7.26
CA PHE A 31 -4.89 14.59 -8.67
C PHE A 31 -5.57 15.94 -8.90
N PRO A 32 -5.42 16.55 -10.08
CA PRO A 32 -6.32 17.62 -10.51
C PRO A 32 -7.78 17.15 -10.44
N ASN A 33 -8.67 18.01 -9.94
CA ASN A 33 -10.07 17.65 -9.68
C ASN A 33 -10.79 17.01 -10.86
N TYR A 34 -10.52 17.50 -12.08
CA TYR A 34 -11.15 16.96 -13.28
C TYR A 34 -10.74 15.50 -13.54
N PHE A 35 -9.49 15.13 -13.23
CA PHE A 35 -9.00 13.77 -13.40
C PHE A 35 -9.50 12.86 -12.26
N TYR A 36 -9.46 13.36 -11.02
CA TYR A 36 -10.00 12.62 -9.89
C TYR A 36 -11.47 12.22 -10.11
N ARG A 37 -12.31 13.14 -10.59
CA ARG A 37 -13.72 12.85 -10.88
C ARG A 37 -13.86 11.73 -11.91
N LYS A 38 -13.11 11.78 -13.00
CA LYS A 38 -13.12 10.71 -14.01
C LYS A 38 -12.69 9.36 -13.43
N LEU A 39 -11.64 9.33 -12.61
CA LEU A 39 -11.19 8.11 -11.95
C LEU A 39 -12.26 7.56 -10.98
N LYS A 40 -12.92 8.44 -10.22
CA LYS A 40 -14.04 8.08 -9.34
C LYS A 40 -15.22 7.52 -10.15
N ASP A 41 -15.64 8.18 -11.22
CA ASP A 41 -16.71 7.69 -12.09
C ASP A 41 -16.38 6.31 -12.67
N LYS A 42 -15.13 6.11 -13.05
CA LYS A 42 -14.65 4.83 -13.54
C LYS A 42 -14.70 3.74 -12.47
N MET A 43 -14.28 4.04 -11.26
CA MET A 43 -14.39 3.12 -10.12
C MET A 43 -15.85 2.72 -9.88
N LEU A 44 -16.80 3.68 -9.90
CA LEU A 44 -18.23 3.42 -9.76
C LEU A 44 -18.77 2.55 -10.90
N TYR A 45 -18.33 2.81 -12.14
CA TYR A 45 -18.68 1.98 -13.29
C TYR A 45 -18.27 0.51 -13.08
N PHE A 46 -17.00 0.26 -12.64
CA PHE A 46 -16.55 -1.09 -12.36
C PHE A 46 -17.31 -1.73 -11.20
N LYS A 47 -17.58 -0.96 -10.16
CA LYS A 47 -18.31 -1.43 -8.97
C LYS A 47 -19.72 -1.91 -9.30
N TYR A 48 -20.45 -1.17 -10.12
CA TYR A 48 -21.88 -1.44 -10.39
C TYR A 48 -22.15 -2.21 -11.67
N ASN A 49 -21.16 -2.45 -12.51
CA ASN A 49 -21.34 -3.23 -13.73
C ASN A 49 -21.32 -4.74 -13.45
N LYS A 50 -22.50 -5.33 -13.39
CA LYS A 50 -22.69 -6.77 -13.10
C LYS A 50 -21.93 -7.71 -14.05
N ASN A 51 -21.73 -7.33 -15.31
CA ASN A 51 -21.03 -8.16 -16.28
C ASN A 51 -19.53 -8.21 -16.00
N LEU A 52 -18.98 -7.19 -15.36
CA LEU A 52 -17.57 -7.13 -14.97
C LEU A 52 -17.34 -7.79 -13.61
N GLN A 53 -18.30 -7.68 -12.69
CA GLN A 53 -18.25 -8.29 -11.37
C GLN A 53 -18.00 -9.81 -11.43
N ASN A 54 -18.63 -10.52 -12.37
CA ASN A 54 -18.52 -11.96 -12.51
C ASN A 54 -17.16 -12.45 -13.01
N ARG A 55 -16.30 -11.56 -13.49
CA ARG A 55 -15.00 -11.93 -14.10
C ARG A 55 -13.80 -11.79 -13.15
N ASN A 56 -13.88 -10.90 -12.17
CA ASN A 56 -12.70 -10.43 -11.43
C ASN A 56 -12.91 -10.32 -9.91
N TRP A 57 -13.99 -10.89 -9.36
CA TRP A 57 -14.18 -10.89 -7.91
C TRP A 57 -13.45 -12.08 -7.28
N ASP A 58 -12.49 -11.78 -6.43
CA ASP A 58 -11.95 -12.79 -5.54
C ASP A 58 -13.02 -13.33 -4.60
N ASN A 59 -12.76 -14.50 -4.05
CA ASN A 59 -13.60 -15.31 -3.19
C ASN A 59 -14.62 -14.47 -2.37
N PRO A 60 -15.95 -14.71 -2.53
CA PRO A 60 -17.00 -13.97 -1.84
C PRO A 60 -16.94 -14.07 -0.30
N ASN A 61 -16.13 -14.98 0.24
CA ASN A 61 -15.89 -15.12 1.67
C ASN A 61 -14.84 -14.15 2.23
N PHE A 62 -14.13 -13.39 1.37
CA PHE A 62 -13.24 -12.33 1.84
C PHE A 62 -14.03 -11.08 2.24
N MET A 63 -13.56 -10.43 3.31
CA MET A 63 -14.16 -9.21 3.84
C MET A 63 -14.13 -8.03 2.86
N ASN A 64 -13.22 -8.07 1.89
CA ASN A 64 -13.03 -7.04 0.86
C ASN A 64 -13.21 -7.66 -0.53
N LYS A 65 -14.04 -7.04 -1.34
CA LYS A 65 -14.19 -7.42 -2.74
C LYS A 65 -13.10 -6.71 -3.55
N LYS A 66 -12.27 -7.47 -4.25
CA LYS A 66 -11.16 -6.96 -5.05
C LYS A 66 -11.47 -7.09 -6.54
N PHE A 67 -11.23 -6.02 -7.27
CA PHE A 67 -11.35 -5.98 -8.71
C PHE A 67 -9.97 -5.69 -9.32
N HIS A 68 -9.36 -6.71 -9.91
CA HIS A 68 -8.04 -6.59 -10.52
C HIS A 68 -8.11 -5.83 -11.84
N LEU A 69 -7.19 -4.89 -12.02
CA LEU A 69 -7.14 -3.98 -13.16
C LEU A 69 -6.04 -4.35 -14.17
N THR A 70 -5.34 -5.46 -13.96
CA THR A 70 -4.16 -5.84 -14.74
C THR A 70 -4.42 -5.88 -16.25
N ASP A 71 -5.55 -6.48 -16.64
CA ASP A 71 -5.92 -6.69 -18.06
C ASP A 71 -6.98 -5.71 -18.53
N ILE A 72 -7.21 -4.65 -17.77
CA ILE A 72 -8.21 -3.63 -18.12
C ILE A 72 -7.56 -2.57 -19.00
N ASN A 73 -8.05 -2.50 -20.25
CA ASN A 73 -7.70 -1.42 -21.18
C ASN A 73 -8.74 -0.30 -21.03
N ASP A 74 -8.39 0.70 -20.22
CA ASP A 74 -9.23 1.84 -19.88
C ASP A 74 -8.35 3.07 -19.76
N ASP A 75 -8.77 4.19 -20.32
CA ASP A 75 -7.94 5.39 -20.42
C ASP A 75 -7.51 5.94 -19.06
N GLU A 76 -8.44 6.08 -18.12
CA GLU A 76 -8.15 6.62 -16.79
C GLU A 76 -7.25 5.69 -15.98
N ILE A 77 -7.47 4.39 -16.08
CA ILE A 77 -6.64 3.38 -15.40
C ILE A 77 -5.24 3.32 -16.02
N SER A 78 -5.15 3.42 -17.33
CA SER A 78 -3.87 3.47 -18.06
C SER A 78 -3.06 4.70 -17.68
N ILE A 79 -3.69 5.88 -17.61
CA ILE A 79 -3.04 7.11 -17.13
C ILE A 79 -2.49 6.95 -15.72
N VAL A 80 -3.25 6.38 -14.77
CA VAL A 80 -2.74 6.14 -13.41
C VAL A 80 -1.57 5.18 -13.44
N ARG A 81 -1.65 4.10 -14.23
CA ARG A 81 -0.58 3.11 -14.35
C ARG A 81 0.70 3.73 -14.92
N GLU A 82 0.60 4.44 -16.03
CA GLU A 82 1.73 5.11 -16.69
C GLU A 82 2.35 6.19 -15.79
N LEU A 83 1.52 6.97 -15.11
CA LEU A 83 1.96 8.01 -14.19
C LEU A 83 2.81 7.43 -13.05
N PHE A 84 2.34 6.37 -12.39
CA PHE A 84 3.07 5.76 -11.27
C PHE A 84 4.16 4.78 -11.73
N ASP A 85 4.24 4.47 -13.04
CA ASP A 85 5.39 3.81 -13.65
C ASP A 85 6.47 4.78 -14.15
N ASP A 86 6.18 6.07 -14.17
CA ASP A 86 7.12 7.12 -14.56
C ASP A 86 8.32 7.20 -13.60
N LEU A 87 9.53 7.35 -14.15
CA LEU A 87 10.76 7.31 -13.38
C LEU A 87 10.89 8.46 -12.39
N ASP A 88 10.44 9.67 -12.73
CA ASP A 88 10.53 10.82 -11.83
C ASP A 88 9.63 10.64 -10.61
N ILE A 89 8.42 10.12 -10.81
CA ILE A 89 7.47 9.80 -9.72
C ILE A 89 8.05 8.71 -8.81
N LYS A 90 8.59 7.64 -9.40
CA LYS A 90 9.22 6.54 -8.66
C LYS A 90 10.41 7.05 -7.84
N ASP A 91 11.27 7.84 -8.45
CA ASP A 91 12.47 8.38 -7.79
C ASP A 91 12.10 9.33 -6.64
N ALA A 92 11.11 10.21 -6.86
CA ALA A 92 10.60 11.10 -5.82
C ALA A 92 10.04 10.32 -4.63
N LEU A 93 9.26 9.27 -4.87
CA LEU A 93 8.75 8.40 -3.82
C LEU A 93 9.86 7.64 -3.10
N MET A 94 10.82 7.07 -3.84
CA MET A 94 11.95 6.35 -3.22
C MET A 94 12.77 7.27 -2.31
N LYS A 95 13.04 8.50 -2.73
CA LYS A 95 13.76 9.50 -1.92
C LYS A 95 13.05 9.87 -0.61
N LYS A 96 11.73 9.72 -0.53
CA LYS A 96 10.99 9.94 0.73
C LYS A 96 11.25 8.85 1.77
N PHE A 97 11.47 7.61 1.36
CA PHE A 97 11.54 6.45 2.27
C PHE A 97 12.91 5.81 2.36
N TYR A 98 13.74 5.92 1.31
CA TYR A 98 14.99 5.20 1.19
C TYR A 98 16.16 6.14 0.92
N PHE A 99 17.35 5.75 1.36
CA PHE A 99 18.59 6.44 1.02
C PHE A 99 19.03 6.19 -0.43
N ASN A 100 18.49 5.17 -1.05
CA ASN A 100 18.82 4.80 -2.43
C ASN A 100 17.83 5.44 -3.39
N THR A 101 18.32 5.86 -4.54
CA THR A 101 17.47 6.24 -5.66
C THR A 101 16.78 5.01 -6.27
N PHE A 102 15.74 5.26 -7.05
CA PHE A 102 15.05 4.21 -7.78
C PHE A 102 16.04 3.48 -8.72
N THR A 103 15.92 2.16 -8.79
CA THR A 103 16.62 1.34 -9.78
C THR A 103 15.60 0.68 -10.71
N ASP A 104 16.02 0.36 -11.94
CA ASP A 104 15.18 -0.34 -12.93
C ASP A 104 14.70 -1.72 -12.44
N GLU A 105 15.30 -2.22 -11.35
CA GLU A 105 14.89 -3.48 -10.71
C GLU A 105 13.56 -3.37 -9.95
N ILE A 106 13.15 -2.15 -9.55
CA ILE A 106 11.91 -1.92 -8.85
C ILE A 106 10.83 -1.59 -9.88
N THR A 107 10.01 -2.56 -10.18
CA THR A 107 8.91 -2.38 -11.11
C THR A 107 7.61 -2.06 -10.39
N PHE A 108 6.75 -1.29 -11.05
CA PHE A 108 5.36 -1.19 -10.67
C PHE A 108 4.75 -2.60 -10.67
N ASN A 109 4.12 -2.96 -9.58
CA ASN A 109 3.37 -4.21 -9.60
C ASN A 109 2.11 -4.01 -10.45
N HIS A 110 1.94 -4.84 -11.44
CA HIS A 110 0.76 -4.84 -12.30
C HIS A 110 -0.53 -5.24 -11.56
N ASP A 111 -0.46 -5.60 -10.28
CA ASP A 111 -1.61 -5.94 -9.46
C ASP A 111 -2.29 -4.68 -8.85
N MET A 112 -2.60 -3.72 -9.72
CA MET A 112 -3.47 -2.61 -9.39
C MET A 112 -4.89 -3.11 -9.24
N GLN A 113 -5.56 -2.76 -8.14
CA GLN A 113 -6.89 -3.25 -7.86
C GLN A 113 -7.78 -2.19 -7.20
N PHE A 114 -9.03 -2.14 -7.60
CA PHE A 114 -10.06 -1.53 -6.77
C PHE A 114 -10.43 -2.49 -5.64
N VAL A 115 -10.53 -1.94 -4.44
CA VAL A 115 -10.95 -2.69 -3.25
C VAL A 115 -12.22 -2.05 -2.72
N PHE A 116 -13.28 -2.84 -2.64
CA PHE A 116 -14.59 -2.42 -2.16
C PHE A 116 -14.87 -3.10 -0.83
N THR A 117 -15.08 -2.31 0.21
CA THR A 117 -15.33 -2.82 1.56
C THR A 117 -16.70 -2.37 2.02
N ASP A 118 -17.53 -3.34 2.39
CA ASP A 118 -18.88 -3.10 2.90
C ASP A 118 -18.83 -2.57 4.36
N GLU A 119 -19.96 -2.04 4.84
CA GLU A 119 -20.16 -1.59 6.20
C GLU A 119 -19.88 -2.68 7.24
N ASN A 120 -19.38 -2.27 8.41
CA ASN A 120 -19.04 -3.17 9.52
C ASN A 120 -17.99 -4.23 9.19
N ARG A 121 -17.11 -3.92 8.25
CA ARG A 121 -15.93 -4.74 7.92
C ARG A 121 -14.68 -4.12 8.50
N PHE A 122 -13.65 -4.93 8.63
CA PHE A 122 -12.35 -4.49 9.14
C PHE A 122 -11.21 -5.23 8.44
N GLN A 123 -10.07 -4.60 8.41
CA GLN A 123 -8.80 -5.25 8.12
C GLN A 123 -8.04 -5.38 9.43
N LYS A 124 -7.73 -6.62 9.84
CA LYS A 124 -6.91 -6.87 11.05
C LYS A 124 -5.58 -6.15 10.97
N ILE A 125 -4.99 -5.85 12.12
CA ILE A 125 -3.65 -5.28 12.21
C ILE A 125 -2.66 -6.20 11.51
N HIS A 126 -1.89 -5.66 10.57
CA HIS A 126 -0.90 -6.39 9.81
C HIS A 126 0.20 -5.44 9.30
N THR A 127 1.30 -5.99 8.84
CA THR A 127 2.24 -5.34 7.93
C THR A 127 2.01 -5.87 6.52
N ASP A 128 2.33 -5.08 5.51
CA ASP A 128 2.30 -5.58 4.14
C ASP A 128 3.47 -6.52 3.85
N ILE A 129 3.40 -7.19 2.71
CA ILE A 129 4.40 -8.18 2.29
C ILE A 129 5.79 -7.52 2.21
N PRO A 130 6.83 -8.11 2.83
CA PRO A 130 8.15 -7.49 2.88
C PRO A 130 8.85 -7.32 1.52
N ALA A 131 8.40 -8.04 0.50
CA ALA A 131 8.87 -7.87 -0.86
C ALA A 131 8.38 -6.56 -1.52
N GLN A 132 7.40 -5.90 -0.93
CA GLN A 132 6.92 -4.58 -1.37
C GLN A 132 7.87 -3.50 -0.88
N PHE A 133 8.14 -2.51 -1.74
CA PHE A 133 8.97 -1.36 -1.40
C PHE A 133 8.13 -0.19 -0.90
N ILE A 134 7.04 0.11 -1.58
CA ILE A 134 6.09 1.14 -1.19
C ILE A 134 4.69 0.61 -1.45
N SER A 135 3.84 0.65 -0.43
CA SER A 135 2.40 0.43 -0.55
C SER A 135 1.70 1.74 -0.84
N VAL A 136 0.76 1.72 -1.76
CA VAL A 136 0.03 2.89 -2.25
C VAL A 136 -1.46 2.64 -2.14
N ASN A 137 -2.17 3.53 -1.44
CA ASN A 137 -3.59 3.39 -1.20
C ASN A 137 -4.32 4.72 -1.45
N PHE A 138 -5.02 4.82 -2.59
CA PHE A 138 -5.88 5.96 -2.92
C PHE A 138 -7.25 5.78 -2.31
N TYR A 139 -7.79 6.84 -1.73
CA TYR A 139 -9.10 6.86 -1.14
C TYR A 139 -10.13 7.44 -2.12
N LEU A 140 -11.17 6.67 -2.38
CA LEU A 140 -12.20 6.95 -3.38
C LEU A 140 -13.61 6.85 -2.76
N PRO A 141 -13.94 7.68 -1.75
CA PRO A 141 -15.27 7.66 -1.16
C PRO A 141 -16.33 7.92 -2.22
N GLU A 142 -17.42 7.18 -2.14
CA GLU A 142 -18.54 7.31 -3.06
C GLU A 142 -19.34 8.57 -2.78
N ASP A 143 -19.59 8.83 -1.51
CA ASP A 143 -20.33 9.99 -1.02
C ASP A 143 -19.41 11.03 -0.38
N GLU A 144 -19.91 12.25 -0.21
CA GLU A 144 -19.25 13.22 0.67
C GLU A 144 -19.31 12.72 2.11
N LEU A 145 -18.19 12.84 2.81
CA LEU A 145 -18.05 12.39 4.19
C LEU A 145 -17.87 13.59 5.13
N THR A 146 -18.41 13.46 6.33
CA THR A 146 -18.07 14.37 7.43
C THR A 146 -16.65 14.08 7.91
N GLU A 147 -16.02 15.03 8.62
CA GLU A 147 -14.69 14.81 9.20
C GLU A 147 -14.63 13.58 10.13
N GLU A 148 -15.70 13.35 10.89
CA GLU A 148 -15.84 12.18 11.76
C GLU A 148 -15.86 10.88 10.94
N GLN A 149 -16.64 10.83 9.86
CA GLN A 149 -16.70 9.68 8.96
C GLN A 149 -15.36 9.43 8.26
N GLU A 150 -14.63 10.49 7.87
CA GLU A 150 -13.27 10.36 7.31
C GLU A 150 -12.30 9.68 8.29
N LEU A 151 -12.42 10.01 9.58
CA LEU A 151 -11.59 9.41 10.64
C LEU A 151 -12.01 7.98 10.95
N ASP A 152 -13.30 7.72 11.15
CA ASP A 152 -13.83 6.42 11.51
C ASP A 152 -13.55 5.34 10.44
N ASN A 153 -13.45 5.77 9.17
CA ASN A 153 -13.18 4.90 8.03
C ASN A 153 -11.74 5.02 7.51
N GLY A 154 -10.90 5.72 8.25
CA GLY A 154 -9.49 5.92 7.93
C GLY A 154 -8.65 4.66 8.09
N THR A 155 -7.40 4.75 7.66
CA THR A 155 -6.40 3.71 7.92
C THR A 155 -5.73 4.01 9.26
N ILE A 156 -5.85 3.11 10.21
CA ILE A 156 -5.26 3.22 11.54
C ILE A 156 -3.82 2.73 11.47
N LEU A 157 -2.88 3.55 11.92
CA LEU A 157 -1.47 3.20 12.08
C LEU A 157 -1.19 2.89 13.55
N TYR A 158 -0.42 1.85 13.80
CA TYR A 158 -0.10 1.34 15.13
C TYR A 158 1.40 1.42 15.38
N ASP A 159 1.77 1.62 16.65
CA ASP A 159 3.17 1.50 17.06
C ASP A 159 3.63 0.03 17.10
N LYS A 160 4.88 -0.18 17.51
CA LYS A 160 5.47 -1.53 17.62
C LYS A 160 4.82 -2.40 18.71
N GLU A 161 4.18 -1.79 19.69
CA GLU A 161 3.41 -2.41 20.75
C GLU A 161 1.94 -2.65 20.38
N LEU A 162 1.54 -2.29 19.14
CA LEU A 162 0.19 -2.41 18.57
C LEU A 162 -0.84 -1.45 19.18
N ASN A 163 -0.41 -0.36 19.80
CA ASN A 163 -1.33 0.70 20.21
C ASN A 163 -1.68 1.56 18.99
N PRO A 164 -2.96 1.94 18.83
CA PRO A 164 -3.36 2.86 17.76
C PRO A 164 -2.76 4.24 18.03
N CYS A 165 -2.02 4.79 17.07
CA CYS A 165 -1.31 6.05 17.23
C CYS A 165 -1.83 7.15 16.34
N LYS A 166 -2.31 6.81 15.15
CA LYS A 166 -2.70 7.77 14.14
C LYS A 166 -3.73 7.19 13.21
N VAL A 167 -4.63 8.03 12.73
CA VAL A 167 -5.56 7.70 11.66
C VAL A 167 -5.21 8.53 10.42
N ILE A 168 -4.98 7.86 9.31
CA ILE A 168 -4.93 8.47 7.99
C ILE A 168 -6.38 8.60 7.51
N ARG A 169 -6.85 9.82 7.32
CA ARG A 169 -8.26 10.09 6.96
C ARG A 169 -8.63 9.42 5.64
N TYR A 170 -9.80 8.80 5.60
CA TYR A 170 -10.42 8.31 4.38
C TYR A 170 -11.13 9.46 3.65
N ARG A 171 -10.34 10.29 3.00
CA ARG A 171 -10.79 11.53 2.34
C ARG A 171 -10.70 11.38 0.82
N GLU A 172 -11.65 12.00 0.11
CA GLU A 172 -11.63 12.02 -1.35
C GLU A 172 -10.33 12.65 -1.90
N ASN A 173 -9.93 12.19 -3.09
CA ASN A 173 -8.74 12.67 -3.79
C ASN A 173 -7.46 12.65 -2.93
N SER A 174 -7.35 11.70 -2.00
CA SER A 174 -6.17 11.56 -1.18
C SER A 174 -5.52 10.20 -1.33
N VAL A 175 -4.24 10.13 -0.98
CA VAL A 175 -3.43 8.92 -1.09
C VAL A 175 -2.53 8.77 0.12
N SER A 176 -2.33 7.54 0.55
CA SER A 176 -1.29 7.19 1.53
C SER A 176 -0.23 6.32 0.91
N PHE A 177 1.03 6.60 1.28
CA PHE A 177 2.20 5.81 0.93
C PHE A 177 2.94 5.45 2.20
N PHE A 178 3.48 4.26 2.27
CA PHE A 178 4.43 3.84 3.30
C PHE A 178 5.31 2.71 2.79
N ALA A 179 6.51 2.60 3.37
CA ALA A 179 7.41 1.49 3.07
C ALA A 179 7.11 0.32 4.00
N PRO A 180 6.70 -0.86 3.50
CA PRO A 180 6.50 -2.05 4.32
C PRO A 180 7.79 -2.49 5.02
N HIS A 181 7.69 -2.65 6.34
CA HIS A 181 8.77 -3.14 7.19
C HIS A 181 8.20 -3.80 8.46
N PHE A 182 9.04 -4.23 9.40
CA PHE A 182 8.64 -5.02 10.56
C PHE A 182 7.58 -4.37 11.46
N TYR A 183 7.52 -3.05 11.53
CA TYR A 183 6.63 -2.30 12.43
C TYR A 183 5.66 -1.37 11.68
N SER A 184 5.52 -1.51 10.37
CA SER A 184 4.54 -0.73 9.60
C SER A 184 3.12 -1.28 9.79
N TYR A 185 2.73 -1.47 11.07
CA TYR A 185 1.44 -2.03 11.43
C TYR A 185 0.30 -1.08 11.10
N HIS A 186 -0.66 -1.59 10.38
CA HIS A 186 -1.85 -0.84 10.02
C HIS A 186 -3.07 -1.73 9.88
N GLY A 187 -4.22 -1.09 9.88
CA GLY A 187 -5.52 -1.75 9.72
C GLY A 187 -6.60 -0.72 9.51
N PHE A 188 -7.84 -1.14 9.41
CA PHE A 188 -8.98 -0.23 9.38
C PHE A 188 -10.26 -0.93 9.82
N ASN A 189 -11.24 -0.12 10.25
CA ASN A 189 -12.63 -0.50 10.39
C ASN A 189 -13.48 0.31 9.42
N THR A 190 -14.67 -0.15 9.08
CA THR A 190 -15.62 0.64 8.29
C THR A 190 -16.95 0.77 9.00
N THR A 191 -17.46 2.00 9.06
CA THR A 191 -18.79 2.35 9.55
C THR A 191 -19.71 2.80 8.42
N ILE A 192 -19.15 3.04 7.24
CA ILE A 192 -19.86 3.43 6.03
C ILE A 192 -20.08 2.23 5.11
N LYS A 193 -21.13 2.29 4.32
CA LYS A 193 -21.55 1.21 3.42
C LYS A 193 -20.54 0.90 2.32
N ASN A 194 -19.75 1.87 1.92
CA ASN A 194 -18.93 1.80 0.72
C ASN A 194 -17.54 2.45 0.92
N ARG A 195 -16.62 1.73 1.56
CA ARG A 195 -15.22 2.16 1.61
C ARG A 195 -14.48 1.64 0.40
N ASN A 196 -14.23 2.51 -0.58
CA ASN A 196 -13.58 2.16 -1.83
C ASN A 196 -12.16 2.70 -1.88
N THR A 197 -11.23 1.90 -2.36
CA THR A 197 -9.84 2.30 -2.54
C THR A 197 -9.27 1.77 -3.85
N LEU A 198 -8.29 2.47 -4.39
CA LEU A 198 -7.42 1.95 -5.45
C LEU A 198 -6.08 1.63 -4.80
N LEU A 199 -5.73 0.35 -4.81
CA LEU A 199 -4.53 -0.18 -4.15
C LEU A 199 -3.53 -0.68 -5.18
N PHE A 200 -2.27 -0.38 -4.98
CA PHE A 200 -1.14 -1.03 -5.64
C PHE A 200 0.14 -0.91 -4.81
N PHE A 201 1.21 -1.52 -5.25
CA PHE A 201 2.50 -1.42 -4.59
C PHE A 201 3.67 -1.50 -5.58
N TYR A 202 4.77 -0.85 -5.22
CA TYR A 202 6.04 -1.03 -5.89
C TYR A 202 6.73 -2.28 -5.35
N ALA A 203 7.20 -3.12 -6.26
CA ALA A 203 7.88 -4.34 -5.85
C ALA A 203 8.86 -4.81 -6.91
N GLN A 204 9.93 -5.43 -6.45
CA GLN A 204 10.85 -6.11 -7.35
C GLN A 204 10.24 -7.45 -7.78
N LYS A 205 10.08 -7.62 -9.09
CA LYS A 205 9.38 -8.77 -9.69
C LYS A 205 9.97 -10.12 -9.27
N ASP A 206 11.28 -10.24 -9.25
CA ASP A 206 11.94 -11.50 -8.88
C ASP A 206 11.88 -11.76 -7.38
N LEU A 207 11.91 -10.72 -6.56
CA LEU A 207 11.78 -10.83 -5.11
C LEU A 207 10.39 -11.34 -4.72
N ILE A 208 9.34 -10.82 -5.35
CA ILE A 208 7.96 -11.32 -5.14
C ILE A 208 7.86 -12.79 -5.55
N LYS A 209 8.38 -13.15 -6.71
CA LYS A 209 8.37 -14.54 -7.16
C LYS A 209 9.09 -15.47 -6.20
N ARG A 210 10.29 -15.07 -5.75
CA ARG A 210 11.06 -15.83 -4.75
C ARG A 210 10.32 -15.93 -3.43
N PHE A 211 9.69 -14.84 -2.98
CA PHE A 211 8.90 -14.84 -1.77
C PHE A 211 7.77 -15.85 -1.84
N TYR A 212 6.93 -15.82 -2.87
CA TYR A 212 5.82 -16.77 -3.02
C TYR A 212 6.27 -18.21 -3.30
N ALA A 213 7.32 -18.40 -4.10
CA ALA A 213 7.81 -19.75 -4.42
C ALA A 213 8.48 -20.43 -3.24
N ASN A 214 9.14 -19.67 -2.36
CA ASN A 214 9.97 -20.19 -1.28
C ASN A 214 9.38 -19.94 0.12
N SER A 215 8.23 -19.29 0.23
CA SER A 215 7.67 -18.89 1.52
C SER A 215 7.01 -20.02 2.29
N LYS A 216 6.88 -21.19 1.69
CA LYS A 216 6.25 -22.35 2.33
C LYS A 216 7.27 -23.40 2.69
N ASN A 217 7.13 -23.98 3.88
CA ASN A 217 7.85 -25.19 4.29
C ASN A 217 7.28 -26.43 3.57
N GLN A 218 7.85 -27.59 3.84
CA GLN A 218 7.40 -28.87 3.24
C GLN A 218 5.94 -29.23 3.57
N ASN A 219 5.37 -28.64 4.63
CA ASN A 219 3.98 -28.84 5.05
C ASN A 219 3.01 -27.83 4.43
N GLY A 220 3.48 -26.91 3.58
CA GLY A 220 2.67 -25.85 2.98
C GLY A 220 2.43 -24.64 3.89
N GLU A 221 3.04 -24.61 5.08
CA GLU A 221 3.00 -23.49 6.03
C GLU A 221 4.09 -22.47 5.70
N GLN A 222 3.92 -21.24 6.21
CA GLN A 222 4.90 -20.19 6.03
C GLN A 222 6.18 -20.45 6.81
N ASP A 223 7.30 -20.23 6.15
CA ASP A 223 8.62 -20.35 6.73
C ASP A 223 9.11 -18.98 7.23
N PRO A 224 9.17 -18.74 8.56
CA PRO A 224 9.61 -17.47 9.13
C PRO A 224 11.04 -17.09 8.73
N ASP A 225 11.92 -18.06 8.52
CA ASP A 225 13.32 -17.80 8.16
C ASP A 225 13.41 -17.23 6.73
N LYS A 226 12.58 -17.72 5.81
CA LYS A 226 12.53 -17.19 4.44
C LYS A 226 11.95 -15.79 4.36
N PHE A 227 11.02 -15.45 5.23
CA PHE A 227 10.52 -14.09 5.40
C PHE A 227 11.63 -13.16 5.89
N LYS A 228 12.41 -13.61 6.86
CA LYS A 228 13.59 -12.93 7.40
C LYS A 228 14.62 -12.65 6.31
N ASP A 229 14.95 -13.65 5.51
CA ASP A 229 15.92 -13.52 4.41
C ASP A 229 15.51 -12.45 3.38
N VAL A 230 14.24 -12.39 3.01
CA VAL A 230 13.72 -11.40 2.08
C VAL A 230 13.84 -9.99 2.64
N ILE A 231 13.47 -9.78 3.91
CA ILE A 231 13.60 -8.48 4.55
C ILE A 231 15.07 -8.10 4.71
N GLN A 232 15.91 -9.02 5.15
CA GLN A 232 17.33 -8.78 5.32
C GLN A 232 17.99 -8.38 4.00
N TRP A 233 17.67 -9.09 2.93
CA TRP A 233 18.16 -8.73 1.59
C TRP A 233 17.65 -7.34 1.17
N LYS A 234 16.35 -7.06 1.32
CA LYS A 234 15.78 -5.76 0.98
C LYS A 234 16.45 -4.63 1.74
N LEU A 235 16.57 -4.75 3.06
CA LEU A 235 17.11 -3.69 3.90
C LEU A 235 18.64 -3.55 3.79
N SER A 236 19.37 -4.60 3.41
CA SER A 236 20.81 -4.51 3.13
C SER A 236 21.10 -3.72 1.85
N LYS A 237 20.26 -3.86 0.84
CA LYS A 237 20.40 -3.19 -0.46
C LYS A 237 19.69 -1.82 -0.48
N TYR A 238 18.51 -1.72 0.14
CA TYR A 238 17.66 -0.53 0.16
C TYR A 238 17.39 -0.10 1.60
N ARG A 239 18.19 0.83 2.09
CA ARG A 239 18.11 1.29 3.48
C ARG A 239 16.99 2.29 3.66
N LEU A 240 16.09 2.01 4.59
CA LEU A 240 15.06 2.93 5.01
C LEU A 240 15.68 4.12 5.77
N ILE A 241 15.25 5.33 5.44
CA ILE A 241 15.67 6.56 6.12
C ILE A 241 15.29 6.49 7.60
N GLU A 242 14.14 5.90 7.90
CA GLU A 242 13.62 5.70 9.26
C GLU A 242 14.60 4.99 10.19
N TYR A 243 15.43 4.09 9.67
CA TYR A 243 16.39 3.31 10.45
C TYR A 243 17.82 3.90 10.47
N GLY A 244 18.06 5.00 9.76
CA GLY A 244 19.36 5.66 9.73
C GLY A 244 20.38 4.99 8.78
N LYS A 245 21.45 5.75 8.45
CA LYS A 245 22.45 5.32 7.46
C LYS A 245 23.37 4.20 7.91
N ASN A 246 23.66 4.10 9.21
CA ASN A 246 24.79 3.31 9.72
C ASN A 246 24.37 2.15 10.61
N ASP A 247 23.07 1.86 10.74
CA ASP A 247 22.61 0.94 11.77
C ASP A 247 22.31 -0.48 11.25
N LEU A 248 23.36 -1.12 10.66
CA LEU A 248 23.31 -2.54 10.32
C LEU A 248 23.16 -3.42 11.58
N GLU A 249 23.75 -2.99 12.69
CA GLU A 249 23.65 -3.71 13.96
C GLU A 249 22.21 -3.64 14.52
N PHE A 250 21.61 -2.45 14.48
CA PHE A 250 20.19 -2.27 14.82
C PHE A 250 19.28 -3.11 13.91
N LEU A 251 19.49 -3.08 12.59
CA LEU A 251 18.71 -3.88 11.65
C LEU A 251 18.88 -5.39 11.92
N ASN A 252 20.07 -5.87 12.21
CA ASN A 252 20.30 -7.27 12.56
C ASN A 252 19.64 -7.67 13.89
N LYS A 253 19.70 -6.80 14.89
CA LYS A 253 18.98 -6.97 16.15
C LYS A 253 17.47 -7.02 15.93
N LEU A 254 16.92 -6.07 15.19
CA LEU A 254 15.52 -5.99 14.85
C LEU A 254 15.02 -7.25 14.12
N ILE A 255 15.80 -7.73 13.16
CA ILE A 255 15.54 -8.97 12.42
C ILE A 255 15.55 -10.16 13.40
N GLY A 256 16.52 -10.19 14.32
CA GLY A 256 16.61 -11.22 15.36
C GLY A 256 15.38 -11.24 16.28
N GLU A 257 15.01 -10.09 16.81
CA GLU A 257 13.84 -9.94 17.69
C GLU A 257 12.53 -10.37 17.03
N LYS A 258 12.36 -10.08 15.73
CA LYS A 258 11.15 -10.48 14.98
C LYS A 258 11.13 -11.93 14.55
N ALA A 259 12.26 -12.60 14.48
CA ALA A 259 12.30 -14.05 14.21
C ALA A 259 11.66 -14.86 15.37
N ASP A 260 11.66 -14.30 16.58
CA ASP A 260 11.05 -14.90 17.75
C ASP A 260 9.54 -14.59 17.88
N CYS A 261 9.02 -13.64 17.09
CA CYS A 261 7.59 -13.38 17.03
C CYS A 261 6.90 -14.44 16.17
N LYS A 262 5.83 -15.05 16.70
CA LYS A 262 4.94 -15.92 15.93
C LYS A 262 4.22 -15.10 14.87
N ILE A 263 4.85 -14.93 13.70
CA ILE A 263 4.22 -14.30 12.55
C ILE A 263 3.40 -15.38 11.84
N ASN A 264 2.11 -15.40 12.09
CA ASN A 264 1.21 -16.47 11.63
C ASN A 264 0.69 -16.30 10.21
N SER A 265 1.23 -15.38 9.40
CA SER A 265 0.79 -15.24 8.01
C SER A 265 1.83 -14.59 7.10
N LEU A 266 1.69 -14.80 5.79
CA LEU A 266 2.46 -14.17 4.70
C LEU A 266 2.52 -12.65 4.79
N ASN A 267 1.57 -12.03 5.45
CA ASN A 267 1.41 -10.60 5.55
C ASN A 267 1.83 -10.05 6.92
N GLY A 268 2.60 -10.80 7.71
CA GLY A 268 2.96 -10.38 9.06
C GLY A 268 1.74 -10.13 9.96
N ARG A 269 0.61 -10.78 9.69
CA ARG A 269 -0.61 -10.64 10.50
C ARG A 269 -0.36 -11.17 11.88
N ILE A 270 -0.78 -10.41 12.87
CA ILE A 270 -0.79 -10.83 14.28
C ILE A 270 -2.18 -11.37 14.55
N GLU A 271 -2.25 -12.57 15.10
CA GLU A 271 -3.50 -13.18 15.55
C GLU A 271 -4.02 -12.53 16.83
#